data_160df25a46627a8c7052fe20603213df
#
_entry.id   160df25a46627a8c7052fe20603213df
#
_cell.length_a   1.000
_cell.length_b   1.000
_cell.length_c   1.000
_cell.angle_alpha   90.00
_cell.angle_beta   90.00
_cell.angle_gamma   90.00
#
_symmetry.space_group_name_H-M   'P 1'
#
loop_
_entity.id
_entity.type
_entity.pdbx_description
1 polymer ?
#
loop_
_entity_poly.entity_id
_entity_poly.type
_entity_poly.pdbx_seq_one_letter_code
_entity_poly.pdbx_strand_id
1 'polypeptide(L)'
;MGVKLLAIAWGLAEATVFFIVPDVLLTYLALKDPRRAAKACLWVLVGSLVGGTAMFCWGNYDLKGTEEFLTQIPAIDEELLNKVEQQIDDDGVKATFFGPIAGRPYKIYAAYAGAKDISFPSFLLVSIPARLLRFILLTWITWWVASKLLTKLQTRKKAFVLTAVWIAFYSWYFAIM
;
A
#
# COMPACT_ATOMS: atom_id res chain seq x y z
N MET A 1 -4.01 22.32 3.99
CA MET A 1 -4.90 21.35 4.66
C MET A 1 -5.27 20.17 3.74
N GLY A 2 -5.61 20.40 2.46
CA GLY A 2 -6.10 19.35 1.55
C GLY A 2 -5.21 18.14 1.31
N VAL A 3 -3.90 18.30 1.05
CA VAL A 3 -3.01 17.16 0.74
C VAL A 3 -2.82 16.23 1.95
N LYS A 4 -2.77 16.78 3.17
CA LYS A 4 -2.66 15.99 4.40
C LYS A 4 -3.88 15.06 4.58
N LEU A 5 -5.08 15.63 4.49
CA LEU A 5 -6.32 14.86 4.62
C LEU A 5 -6.48 13.84 3.50
N LEU A 6 -6.16 14.22 2.26
CA LEU A 6 -6.17 13.30 1.12
C LEU A 6 -5.20 12.13 1.32
N ALA A 7 -3.99 12.39 1.82
CA ALA A 7 -3.00 11.36 2.07
C ALA A 7 -3.44 10.37 3.16
N ILE A 8 -4.03 10.87 4.26
CA ILE A 8 -4.58 10.03 5.32
C ILE A 8 -5.74 9.19 4.78
N ALA A 9 -6.70 9.83 4.11
CA ALA A 9 -7.88 9.15 3.57
C ALA A 9 -7.50 8.08 2.54
N TRP A 10 -6.53 8.35 1.67
CA TRP A 10 -6.06 7.39 0.67
C TRP A 10 -5.35 6.19 1.32
N GLY A 11 -4.46 6.44 2.31
CA GLY A 11 -3.80 5.37 3.06
C GLY A 11 -4.78 4.47 3.81
N LEU A 12 -5.81 5.07 4.42
CA LEU A 12 -6.88 4.35 5.09
C LEU A 12 -7.71 3.52 4.09
N ALA A 13 -8.13 4.13 2.98
CA ALA A 13 -8.93 3.46 1.97
C ALA A 13 -8.18 2.28 1.33
N GLU A 14 -6.88 2.44 0.99
CA GLU A 14 -6.07 1.36 0.43
C GLU A 14 -5.87 0.23 1.43
N ALA A 15 -5.69 0.54 2.69
CA ALA A 15 -5.54 -0.48 3.73
C ALA A 15 -6.88 -1.17 4.11
N THR A 16 -8.00 -0.78 3.51
CA THR A 16 -9.33 -1.35 3.75
C THR A 16 -10.03 -1.77 2.45
N VAL A 17 -10.65 -0.83 1.75
CA VAL A 17 -11.58 -1.07 0.62
C VAL A 17 -10.99 -0.80 -0.76
N PHE A 18 -9.95 0.02 -0.87
CA PHE A 18 -9.50 0.53 -2.15
C PHE A 18 -8.30 -0.23 -2.69
N PHE A 19 -8.27 -0.52 -3.99
CA PHE A 19 -7.18 -1.29 -4.62
C PHE A 19 -6.05 -0.41 -5.17
N ILE A 20 -6.31 0.90 -5.44
CA ILE A 20 -5.28 1.79 -5.97
C ILE A 20 -4.35 2.24 -4.83
N VAL A 21 -3.08 1.93 -4.98
CA VAL A 21 -2.05 2.25 -3.99
C VAL A 21 -1.84 3.77 -3.84
N PRO A 22 -1.56 4.28 -2.65
CA PRO A 22 -1.31 5.70 -2.41
C PRO A 22 -0.01 6.20 -3.05
N ASP A 23 0.81 5.27 -3.55
CA ASP A 23 2.03 5.56 -4.31
C ASP A 23 1.75 6.45 -5.53
N VAL A 24 0.56 6.36 -6.13
CA VAL A 24 0.11 7.25 -7.21
C VAL A 24 0.16 8.71 -6.75
N LEU A 25 -0.43 9.04 -5.61
CA LEU A 25 -0.40 10.39 -5.04
C LEU A 25 1.02 10.83 -4.68
N LEU A 26 1.77 9.94 -4.01
CA LEU A 26 3.13 10.23 -3.51
C LEU A 26 4.09 10.53 -4.66
N THR A 27 4.06 9.74 -5.72
CA THR A 27 4.90 9.93 -6.91
C THR A 27 4.55 11.23 -7.65
N TYR A 28 3.27 11.60 -7.75
CA TYR A 28 2.87 12.91 -8.29
C TYR A 28 3.39 14.09 -7.47
N LEU A 29 3.34 13.99 -6.14
CA LEU A 29 3.90 15.02 -5.26
C LEU A 29 5.43 15.12 -5.41
N ALA A 30 6.12 13.99 -5.58
CA ALA A 30 7.57 13.93 -5.74
C ALA A 30 8.07 14.63 -7.00
N LEU A 31 7.27 14.66 -8.09
CA LEU A 31 7.61 15.41 -9.30
C LEU A 31 7.74 16.92 -9.06
N LYS A 32 7.01 17.45 -8.10
CA LYS A 32 6.92 18.90 -7.83
C LYS A 32 7.75 19.31 -6.63
N ASP A 33 7.65 18.57 -5.53
CA ASP A 33 8.27 18.90 -4.25
C ASP A 33 8.56 17.62 -3.45
N PRO A 34 9.82 17.14 -3.45
CA PRO A 34 10.19 15.91 -2.74
C PRO A 34 10.04 16.04 -1.21
N ARG A 35 10.19 17.23 -0.65
CA ARG A 35 9.99 17.44 0.80
C ARG A 35 8.51 17.32 1.18
N ARG A 36 7.64 17.83 0.33
CA ARG A 36 6.20 17.70 0.51
C ARG A 36 5.74 16.26 0.33
N ALA A 37 6.33 15.54 -0.64
CA ALA A 37 6.08 14.11 -0.84
C ALA A 37 6.54 13.27 0.37
N ALA A 38 7.73 13.53 0.91
CA ALA A 38 8.23 12.85 2.11
C ALA A 38 7.32 13.07 3.34
N LYS A 39 6.81 14.30 3.54
CA LYS A 39 5.80 14.56 4.58
C LYS A 39 4.48 13.83 4.31
N ALA A 40 4.07 13.72 3.05
CA ALA A 40 2.86 12.99 2.69
C ALA A 40 2.98 11.48 2.97
N CYS A 41 4.18 10.88 2.84
CA CYS A 41 4.43 9.48 3.23
C CYS A 41 4.04 9.20 4.69
N LEU A 42 4.34 10.14 5.61
CA LEU A 42 3.96 10.01 7.02
C LEU A 42 2.43 10.05 7.21
N TRP A 43 1.73 10.90 6.45
CA TRP A 43 0.27 10.97 6.54
C TRP A 43 -0.43 9.77 5.90
N VAL A 44 0.11 9.26 4.80
CA VAL A 44 -0.33 7.98 4.22
C VAL A 44 -0.11 6.84 5.21
N LEU A 45 1.06 6.80 5.88
CA LEU A 45 1.36 5.80 6.89
C LEU A 45 0.31 5.82 8.02
N VAL A 46 0.00 7.00 8.56
CA VAL A 46 -1.03 7.13 9.61
C VAL A 46 -2.37 6.53 9.13
N GLY A 47 -2.83 6.90 7.94
CA GLY A 47 -4.06 6.34 7.36
C GLY A 47 -3.99 4.81 7.18
N SER A 48 -2.86 4.31 6.65
CA SER A 48 -2.64 2.87 6.45
C SER A 48 -2.62 2.09 7.76
N LEU A 49 -2.02 2.64 8.82
CA LEU A 49 -2.01 1.97 10.13
C LEU A 49 -3.40 1.93 10.76
N VAL A 50 -4.19 2.99 10.61
CA VAL A 50 -5.60 3.00 11.07
C VAL A 50 -6.41 1.95 10.31
N GLY A 51 -6.30 1.92 8.98
CA GLY A 51 -6.98 0.91 8.16
C GLY A 51 -6.50 -0.52 8.43
N GLY A 52 -5.19 -0.71 8.56
CA GLY A 52 -4.61 -2.00 8.92
C GLY A 52 -5.06 -2.49 10.30
N THR A 53 -5.17 -1.57 11.28
CA THR A 53 -5.72 -1.90 12.61
C THR A 53 -7.18 -2.34 12.50
N ALA A 54 -7.99 -1.67 11.69
CA ALA A 54 -9.38 -2.06 11.47
C ALA A 54 -9.48 -3.47 10.86
N MET A 55 -8.67 -3.78 9.84
CA MET A 55 -8.63 -5.11 9.22
C MET A 55 -8.09 -6.18 10.17
N PHE A 56 -7.09 -5.85 10.99
CA PHE A 56 -6.57 -6.74 12.03
C PHE A 56 -7.65 -7.09 13.05
N CYS A 57 -8.36 -6.09 13.56
CA CYS A 57 -9.44 -6.32 14.53
C CYS A 57 -10.60 -7.12 13.90
N TRP A 58 -10.93 -6.84 12.64
CA TRP A 58 -11.99 -7.57 11.95
C TRP A 58 -11.60 -9.03 11.69
N GLY A 59 -10.39 -9.29 11.18
CA GLY A 59 -9.89 -10.65 11.00
C GLY A 59 -9.83 -11.46 12.30
N ASN A 60 -9.46 -10.81 13.41
CA ASN A 60 -9.48 -11.45 14.75
C ASN A 60 -10.90 -11.78 15.24
N TYR A 61 -11.89 -10.96 14.89
CA TYR A 61 -13.27 -11.16 15.33
C TYR A 61 -14.06 -12.10 14.42
N ASP A 62 -13.95 -11.94 13.11
CA ASP A 62 -14.69 -12.69 12.08
C ASP A 62 -13.85 -12.81 10.81
N LEU A 63 -13.02 -13.85 10.74
CA LEU A 63 -12.17 -14.09 9.58
C LEU A 63 -13.00 -14.38 8.32
N LYS A 64 -14.05 -15.21 8.42
CA LYS A 64 -14.88 -15.56 7.24
C LYS A 64 -15.57 -14.35 6.63
N GLY A 65 -16.19 -13.51 7.44
CA GLY A 65 -16.81 -12.27 6.95
C GLY A 65 -15.76 -11.32 6.36
N THR A 66 -14.53 -11.32 6.89
CA THR A 66 -13.43 -10.54 6.34
C THR A 66 -12.97 -11.08 4.98
N GLU A 67 -12.86 -12.39 4.80
CA GLU A 67 -12.52 -13.03 3.53
C GLU A 67 -13.58 -12.78 2.46
N GLU A 68 -14.87 -12.98 2.79
CA GLU A 68 -15.99 -12.66 1.91
C GLU A 68 -15.99 -11.20 1.45
N PHE A 69 -15.65 -10.28 2.35
CA PHE A 69 -15.50 -8.86 2.00
C PHE A 69 -14.28 -8.62 1.11
N LEU A 70 -13.13 -9.23 1.41
CA LEU A 70 -11.89 -9.06 0.66
C LEU A 70 -12.03 -9.55 -0.79
N THR A 71 -12.74 -10.65 -1.03
CA THR A 71 -13.00 -11.19 -2.38
C THR A 71 -13.90 -10.29 -3.24
N GLN A 72 -14.61 -9.32 -2.64
CA GLN A 72 -15.36 -8.32 -3.40
C GLN A 72 -14.46 -7.18 -3.93
N ILE A 73 -13.22 -7.08 -3.45
CA ILE A 73 -12.27 -6.05 -3.89
C ILE A 73 -11.59 -6.56 -5.17
N PRO A 74 -11.53 -5.74 -6.24
CA PRO A 74 -10.86 -6.13 -7.48
C PRO A 74 -9.43 -6.63 -7.24
N ALA A 75 -9.05 -7.71 -7.92
CA ALA A 75 -7.74 -8.34 -7.85
C ALA A 75 -7.42 -9.02 -6.50
N ILE A 76 -8.44 -9.39 -5.74
CA ILE A 76 -8.30 -10.27 -4.57
C ILE A 76 -9.23 -11.46 -4.80
N ASP A 77 -8.64 -12.64 -4.99
CA ASP A 77 -9.32 -13.91 -5.15
C ASP A 77 -8.96 -14.87 -4.00
N GLU A 78 -9.62 -16.03 -3.98
CA GLU A 78 -9.39 -17.07 -2.98
C GLU A 78 -7.95 -17.63 -3.05
N GLU A 79 -7.35 -17.70 -4.25
CA GLU A 79 -5.98 -18.18 -4.39
C GLU A 79 -4.99 -17.25 -3.70
N LEU A 80 -5.16 -15.94 -3.85
CA LEU A 80 -4.34 -14.95 -3.17
C LEU A 80 -4.55 -14.97 -1.65
N LEU A 81 -5.79 -15.15 -1.19
CA LEU A 81 -6.09 -15.29 0.24
C LEU A 81 -5.37 -16.51 0.82
N ASN A 82 -5.52 -17.68 0.23
CA ASN A 82 -4.87 -18.93 0.65
C ASN A 82 -3.34 -18.79 0.68
N LYS A 83 -2.76 -18.12 -0.31
CA LYS A 83 -1.33 -17.87 -0.41
C LYS A 83 -0.81 -16.96 0.70
N VAL A 84 -1.57 -15.93 1.06
CA VAL A 84 -1.21 -15.04 2.17
C VAL A 84 -1.39 -15.74 3.50
N GLU A 85 -2.45 -16.53 3.66
CA GLU A 85 -2.69 -17.35 4.84
C GLU A 85 -1.50 -18.28 5.10
N GLN A 86 -1.10 -19.07 4.09
CA GLN A 86 0.06 -19.95 4.18
C GLN A 86 1.34 -19.19 4.56
N GLN A 87 1.57 -18.00 3.99
CA GLN A 87 2.74 -17.20 4.35
C GLN A 87 2.72 -16.70 5.80
N ILE A 88 1.54 -16.37 6.32
CA ILE A 88 1.41 -16.02 7.74
C ILE A 88 1.65 -17.23 8.62
N ASP A 89 1.17 -18.41 8.24
CA ASP A 89 1.41 -19.65 8.96
C ASP A 89 2.89 -20.05 8.98
N ASP A 90 3.60 -19.89 7.86
CA ASP A 90 5.01 -20.26 7.71
C ASP A 90 5.97 -19.22 8.34
N ASP A 91 5.76 -17.94 8.10
CA ASP A 91 6.68 -16.85 8.43
C ASP A 91 6.21 -15.95 9.58
N GLY A 92 4.98 -16.12 10.04
CA GLY A 92 4.38 -15.31 11.09
C GLY A 92 4.35 -13.82 10.75
N VAL A 93 4.71 -12.97 11.71
CA VAL A 93 4.72 -11.50 11.54
C VAL A 93 5.66 -11.02 10.43
N LYS A 94 6.69 -11.79 10.06
CA LYS A 94 7.63 -11.44 8.97
C LYS A 94 6.91 -11.38 7.62
N ALA A 95 5.91 -12.22 7.40
CA ALA A 95 5.07 -12.16 6.18
C ALA A 95 4.42 -10.81 6.00
N THR A 96 3.99 -10.15 7.08
CA THR A 96 3.42 -8.78 7.06
C THR A 96 4.43 -7.73 6.59
N PHE A 97 5.75 -8.00 6.74
CA PHE A 97 6.79 -7.11 6.22
C PHE A 97 7.04 -7.34 4.73
N PHE A 98 7.34 -8.57 4.34
CA PHE A 98 7.81 -8.89 2.99
C PHE A 98 6.67 -8.95 1.96
N GLY A 99 5.48 -9.37 2.35
CA GLY A 99 4.35 -9.53 1.44
C GLY A 99 3.92 -8.23 0.75
N PRO A 100 3.66 -7.14 1.48
CA PRO A 100 3.33 -5.85 0.88
C PRO A 100 4.46 -5.23 0.04
N ILE A 101 5.73 -5.50 0.38
CA ILE A 101 6.88 -5.07 -0.42
C ILE A 101 6.92 -5.84 -1.76
N ALA A 102 6.55 -7.12 -1.73
CA ALA A 102 6.43 -7.96 -2.93
C ALA A 102 5.17 -7.65 -3.77
N GLY A 103 4.40 -6.62 -3.43
CA GLY A 103 3.25 -6.14 -4.21
C GLY A 103 1.89 -6.72 -3.82
N ARG A 104 1.83 -7.56 -2.78
CA ARG A 104 0.54 -8.10 -2.30
C ARG A 104 -0.22 -7.10 -1.42
N PRO A 105 -1.57 -7.11 -1.42
CA PRO A 105 -2.37 -6.16 -0.65
C PRO A 105 -2.14 -6.28 0.87
N TYR A 106 -1.72 -5.19 1.50
CA TYR A 106 -1.46 -5.13 2.94
C TYR A 106 -2.65 -5.50 3.82
N LYS A 107 -3.86 -5.17 3.38
CA LYS A 107 -5.10 -5.46 4.10
C LYS A 107 -5.32 -6.95 4.37
N ILE A 108 -4.87 -7.83 3.46
CA ILE A 108 -4.97 -9.28 3.62
C ILE A 108 -4.05 -9.73 4.76
N TYR A 109 -2.80 -9.26 4.75
CA TYR A 109 -1.85 -9.57 5.84
C TYR A 109 -2.33 -9.05 7.19
N ALA A 110 -2.97 -7.87 7.21
CA ALA A 110 -3.53 -7.32 8.44
C ALA A 110 -4.66 -8.19 8.99
N ALA A 111 -5.57 -8.66 8.12
CA ALA A 111 -6.68 -9.55 8.51
C ALA A 111 -6.16 -10.89 9.07
N TYR A 112 -5.29 -11.57 8.33
CA TYR A 112 -4.74 -12.85 8.80
C TYR A 112 -3.83 -12.71 10.02
N ALA A 113 -3.08 -11.61 10.15
CA ALA A 113 -2.30 -11.35 11.36
C ALA A 113 -3.18 -11.27 12.62
N GLY A 114 -4.39 -10.70 12.48
CA GLY A 114 -5.37 -10.68 13.56
C GLY A 114 -5.97 -12.06 13.85
N ALA A 115 -6.24 -12.85 12.82
CA ALA A 115 -6.85 -14.17 12.96
C ALA A 115 -5.88 -15.27 13.46
N LYS A 116 -4.57 -15.12 13.23
CA LYS A 116 -3.53 -16.12 13.52
C LYS A 116 -2.72 -15.80 14.79
N ASP A 117 -3.33 -15.18 15.79
CA ASP A 117 -2.73 -14.90 17.11
C ASP A 117 -1.43 -14.07 17.09
N ILE A 118 -1.17 -13.32 16.02
CA ILE A 118 -0.05 -12.37 16.01
C ILE A 118 -0.38 -11.22 16.97
N SER A 119 0.51 -10.94 17.91
CA SER A 119 0.26 -9.87 18.87
C SER A 119 0.15 -8.51 18.16
N PHE A 120 -0.85 -7.70 18.51
CA PHE A 120 -1.10 -6.39 17.93
C PHE A 120 0.13 -5.45 17.96
N PRO A 121 0.91 -5.38 19.05
CA PRO A 121 2.15 -4.59 19.06
C PRO A 121 3.18 -5.06 18.03
N SER A 122 3.36 -6.39 17.85
CA SER A 122 4.28 -6.94 16.86
C SER A 122 3.82 -6.63 15.44
N PHE A 123 2.51 -6.75 15.17
CA PHE A 123 1.91 -6.36 13.90
C PHE A 123 2.19 -4.88 13.56
N LEU A 124 1.94 -3.95 14.50
CA LEU A 124 2.21 -2.52 14.28
C LEU A 124 3.70 -2.23 14.11
N LEU A 125 4.56 -2.83 14.96
CA LEU A 125 6.01 -2.63 14.90
C LEU A 125 6.59 -3.02 13.54
N VAL A 126 6.06 -4.06 12.91
CA VAL A 126 6.49 -4.55 11.60
C VAL A 126 5.82 -3.77 10.47
N SER A 127 4.56 -3.40 10.61
CA SER A 127 3.80 -2.64 9.60
C SER A 127 4.39 -1.24 9.35
N ILE A 128 4.86 -0.55 10.39
CA ILE A 128 5.44 0.79 10.27
C ILE A 128 6.63 0.80 9.30
N PRO A 129 7.72 0.05 9.51
CA PRO A 129 8.86 0.06 8.60
C PRO A 129 8.52 -0.50 7.23
N ALA A 130 7.70 -1.55 7.12
CA ALA A 130 7.31 -2.15 5.86
C ALA A 130 6.62 -1.13 4.93
N ARG A 131 5.64 -0.40 5.46
CA ARG A 131 4.89 0.60 4.71
C ARG A 131 5.73 1.85 4.42
N LEU A 132 6.44 2.36 5.44
CA LEU A 132 7.23 3.57 5.31
C LEU A 132 8.38 3.39 4.31
N LEU A 133 9.08 2.26 4.36
CA LEU A 133 10.17 1.94 3.45
C LEU A 133 9.68 1.95 1.99
N ARG A 134 8.57 1.28 1.69
CA ARG A 134 7.97 1.26 0.36
C ARG A 134 7.63 2.66 -0.12
N PHE A 135 6.93 3.46 0.69
CA PHE A 135 6.51 4.81 0.30
C PHE A 135 7.71 5.73 0.05
N ILE A 136 8.71 5.70 0.92
CA ILE A 136 9.92 6.51 0.77
C ILE A 136 10.72 6.09 -0.46
N LEU A 137 10.93 4.79 -0.68
CA LEU A 137 11.69 4.29 -1.82
C LEU A 137 11.06 4.70 -3.15
N LEU A 138 9.75 4.48 -3.33
CA LEU A 138 9.06 4.85 -4.57
C LEU A 138 9.05 6.37 -4.80
N THR A 139 8.82 7.14 -3.73
CA THR A 139 8.87 8.60 -3.76
C THR A 139 10.26 9.10 -4.16
N TRP A 140 11.31 8.54 -3.55
CA TRP A 140 12.69 8.91 -3.82
C TRP A 140 13.13 8.51 -5.24
N ILE A 141 12.82 7.28 -5.68
CA ILE A 141 13.12 6.81 -7.03
C ILE A 141 12.44 7.72 -8.06
N THR A 142 11.17 8.04 -7.87
CA THR A 142 10.42 8.94 -8.78
C THR A 142 11.06 10.32 -8.85
N TRP A 143 11.41 10.91 -7.70
CA TRP A 143 12.11 12.19 -7.67
C TRP A 143 13.46 12.11 -8.38
N TRP A 144 14.24 11.08 -8.12
CA TRP A 144 15.56 10.88 -8.72
C TRP A 144 15.48 10.74 -10.25
N VAL A 145 14.59 9.90 -10.75
CA VAL A 145 14.34 9.75 -12.20
C VAL A 145 13.89 11.07 -12.80
N ALA A 146 12.94 11.76 -12.19
CA ALA A 146 12.43 13.03 -12.69
C ALA A 146 13.49 14.15 -12.69
N SER A 147 14.40 14.16 -11.69
CA SER A 147 15.41 15.20 -11.52
C SER A 147 16.72 14.93 -12.26
N LYS A 148 17.04 13.66 -12.55
CA LYS A 148 18.32 13.28 -13.17
C LYS A 148 18.16 12.79 -14.63
N LEU A 149 17.15 11.95 -14.89
CA LEU A 149 16.96 11.36 -16.23
C LEU A 149 16.04 12.22 -17.11
N LEU A 150 14.98 12.81 -16.53
CA LEU A 150 13.99 13.58 -17.27
C LEU A 150 14.19 15.10 -17.17
N THR A 151 15.45 15.56 -16.98
CA THR A 151 15.78 16.98 -16.77
C THR A 151 15.27 17.90 -17.87
N LYS A 152 15.32 17.44 -19.13
CA LYS A 152 14.89 18.21 -20.33
C LYS A 152 13.37 18.34 -20.45
N LEU A 153 12.60 17.57 -19.69
CA LEU A 153 11.14 17.61 -19.78
C LEU A 153 10.54 18.61 -18.79
N GLN A 154 9.54 19.35 -19.27
CA GLN A 154 8.72 20.18 -18.39
C GLN A 154 7.92 19.33 -17.41
N THR A 155 7.57 19.87 -16.24
CA THR A 155 6.82 19.16 -15.19
C THR A 155 5.50 18.55 -15.70
N ARG A 156 4.80 19.23 -16.62
CA ARG A 156 3.57 18.69 -17.24
C ARG A 156 3.83 17.43 -18.05
N LYS A 157 4.92 17.39 -18.84
CA LYS A 157 5.31 16.20 -19.61
C LYS A 157 5.74 15.05 -18.70
N LYS A 158 6.47 15.35 -17.60
CA LYS A 158 6.82 14.35 -16.58
C LYS A 158 5.57 13.75 -15.95
N ALA A 159 4.58 14.57 -15.62
CA ALA A 159 3.30 14.10 -15.06
C ALA A 159 2.56 13.20 -16.07
N PHE A 160 2.55 13.55 -17.36
CA PHE A 160 1.95 12.70 -18.39
C PHE A 160 2.64 11.34 -18.51
N VAL A 161 3.99 11.31 -18.52
CA VAL A 161 4.76 10.06 -18.53
C VAL A 161 4.43 9.22 -17.29
N LEU A 162 4.39 9.84 -16.12
CA LEU A 162 4.04 9.13 -14.88
C LEU A 162 2.62 8.54 -14.93
N THR A 163 1.65 9.30 -15.46
CA THR A 163 0.28 8.80 -15.69
C THR A 163 0.27 7.59 -16.61
N ALA A 164 1.00 7.67 -17.74
CA ALA A 164 1.09 6.56 -18.67
C ALA A 164 1.71 5.32 -18.04
N VAL A 165 2.74 5.48 -17.19
CA VAL A 165 3.36 4.38 -16.44
C VAL A 165 2.36 3.75 -15.48
N TRP A 166 1.59 4.55 -14.72
CA TRP A 166 0.56 4.01 -13.81
C TRP A 166 -0.58 3.31 -14.55
N ILE A 167 -1.04 3.87 -15.69
CA ILE A 167 -2.06 3.23 -16.53
C ILE A 167 -1.52 1.88 -17.05
N ALA A 168 -0.31 1.85 -17.59
CA ALA A 168 0.31 0.62 -18.09
C ALA A 168 0.46 -0.42 -16.96
N PHE A 169 0.90 0.02 -15.76
CA PHE A 169 1.04 -0.84 -14.59
C PHE A 169 -0.31 -1.48 -14.19
N TYR A 170 -1.37 -0.67 -14.05
CA TYR A 170 -2.68 -1.21 -13.68
C TYR A 170 -3.32 -2.05 -14.79
N SER A 171 -3.15 -1.67 -16.06
CA SER A 171 -3.62 -2.48 -17.18
C SER A 171 -2.95 -3.85 -17.19
N TRP A 172 -1.63 -3.91 -16.95
CA TRP A 172 -0.89 -5.16 -16.83
C TRP A 172 -1.31 -5.96 -15.59
N TYR A 173 -1.47 -5.28 -14.45
CA TYR A 173 -1.89 -5.90 -13.19
C TYR A 173 -3.24 -6.60 -13.32
N PHE A 174 -4.24 -5.93 -13.90
CA PHE A 174 -5.57 -6.52 -14.11
C PHE A 174 -5.65 -7.53 -15.27
N ALA A 175 -4.65 -7.57 -16.16
CA ALA A 175 -4.59 -8.56 -17.23
C ALA A 175 -4.02 -9.91 -16.75
N ILE A 176 -3.31 -9.94 -15.61
CA ILE A 176 -2.67 -11.16 -15.06
C ILE A 176 -3.52 -11.78 -13.95
N MET A 177 -4.34 -10.97 -13.28
CA MET A 177 -5.28 -11.42 -12.26
C MET A 177 -6.63 -11.80 -12.85
#